data_90e10c92383e6ea3d15a3f2fbf2bbed8
#
_entry.id   90e10c92383e6ea3d15a3f2fbf2bbed8
#
_cell.length_a   1.000
_cell.length_b   1.000
_cell.length_c   1.000
_cell.angle_alpha   90.00
_cell.angle_beta   90.00
_cell.angle_gamma   90.00
#
_symmetry.space_group_name_H-M   'P 1'
#
loop_
_entity.id
_entity.type
_entity.pdbx_description
1 polymer ?
#
loop_
_entity_poly.entity_id
_entity_poly.type
_entity_poly.pdbx_seq_one_letter_code
_entity_poly.pdbx_strand_id
1 'polypeptide(L)'
;ESIVNNIKNLLNSSGDQKGFFISFGNAVVSGVNTLLAVGGFVIIFSVAFKILSLFQVIDCISYILYFLFSSFGLTKEICSAFISGLFEITIGCNNITSVSCLSEAVKASLCSFIIGFSGLSILAQCCSFIAKTDIKTNIYIVNKFLHGIFAGIYVFLLYPFSKTYLPVSNFTTIYNSFYNNTV
;
A
#
# COMPACT_ATOMS: atom_id res chain seq x y z
N GLU A 1 -3.22 38.62 13.97
CA GLU A 1 -4.55 39.23 13.61
C GLU A 1 -5.16 38.59 12.32
N SER A 2 -4.38 38.30 11.29
CA SER A 2 -4.87 37.71 10.02
C SER A 2 -5.51 36.32 10.20
N ILE A 3 -4.92 35.42 10.99
CA ILE A 3 -5.43 34.04 11.19
C ILE A 3 -6.75 34.05 11.97
N VAL A 4 -6.86 34.88 13.02
CA VAL A 4 -8.08 35.01 13.82
C VAL A 4 -9.23 35.59 13.00
N ASN A 5 -8.95 36.57 12.15
CA ASN A 5 -9.94 37.14 11.24
C ASN A 5 -10.39 36.14 10.17
N ASN A 6 -9.48 35.32 9.63
CA ASN A 6 -9.83 34.26 8.70
C ASN A 6 -10.69 33.17 9.35
N ILE A 7 -10.37 32.75 10.58
CA ILE A 7 -11.19 31.79 11.35
C ILE A 7 -12.58 32.39 11.64
N LYS A 8 -12.64 33.67 12.01
CA LYS A 8 -13.91 34.36 12.29
C LYS A 8 -14.77 34.50 11.03
N ASN A 9 -14.16 34.74 9.87
CA ASN A 9 -14.86 34.77 8.58
C ASN A 9 -15.37 33.37 8.18
N LEU A 10 -14.59 32.32 8.42
CA LEU A 10 -15.02 30.93 8.20
C LEU A 10 -16.19 30.53 9.13
N LEU A 11 -16.14 30.93 10.40
CA LEU A 11 -17.21 30.67 11.36
C LEU A 11 -18.48 31.45 11.02
N ASN A 12 -18.36 32.68 10.54
CA ASN A 12 -19.51 33.49 10.11
C ASN A 12 -20.13 32.99 8.76
N SER A 13 -19.32 32.42 7.86
CA SER A 13 -19.83 31.80 6.63
C SER A 13 -20.50 30.45 6.92
N SER A 14 -20.20 29.80 8.03
CA SER A 14 -20.85 28.55 8.47
C SER A 14 -22.27 28.75 9.03
N GLY A 15 -22.72 29.98 9.18
CA GLY A 15 -24.07 30.32 9.67
C GLY A 15 -25.19 30.07 8.65
N ASP A 16 -24.86 29.80 7.40
CA ASP A 16 -25.84 29.45 6.37
C ASP A 16 -25.99 27.91 6.30
N GLN A 17 -27.04 27.38 6.93
CA GLN A 17 -27.35 25.94 6.91
C GLN A 17 -27.44 25.39 5.46
N LYS A 18 -27.89 26.21 4.50
CA LYS A 18 -27.92 25.81 3.09
C LYS A 18 -26.52 25.65 2.54
N GLY A 19 -25.58 26.51 2.89
CA GLY A 19 -24.16 26.39 2.49
C GLY A 19 -23.50 25.12 3.04
N PHE A 20 -23.80 24.75 4.30
CA PHE A 20 -23.31 23.52 4.90
C PHE A 20 -23.80 22.27 4.16
N PHE A 21 -25.09 22.14 3.91
CA PHE A 21 -25.65 20.96 3.23
C PHE A 21 -25.16 20.84 1.78
N ILE A 22 -24.99 21.96 1.07
CA ILE A 22 -24.41 21.97 -0.28
C ILE A 22 -22.97 21.51 -0.23
N SER A 23 -22.16 22.05 0.67
CA SER A 23 -20.75 21.65 0.84
C SER A 23 -20.61 20.19 1.23
N PHE A 24 -21.47 19.71 2.12
CA PHE A 24 -21.52 18.30 2.52
C PHE A 24 -21.90 17.39 1.33
N GLY A 25 -22.92 17.75 0.57
CA GLY A 25 -23.31 17.03 -0.65
C GLY A 25 -22.18 16.96 -1.68
N ASN A 26 -21.49 18.09 -1.92
CA ASN A 26 -20.35 18.13 -2.82
C ASN A 26 -19.18 17.28 -2.32
N ALA A 27 -18.92 17.27 -1.02
CA ALA A 27 -17.88 16.43 -0.42
C ALA A 27 -18.18 14.93 -0.60
N VAL A 28 -19.44 14.52 -0.41
CA VAL A 28 -19.90 13.13 -0.64
C VAL A 28 -19.71 12.74 -2.11
N VAL A 29 -20.18 13.57 -3.04
CA VAL A 29 -20.02 13.32 -4.49
C VAL A 29 -18.54 13.22 -4.87
N SER A 30 -17.71 14.14 -4.37
CA SER A 30 -16.27 14.11 -4.59
C SER A 30 -15.62 12.84 -4.03
N GLY A 31 -16.03 12.42 -2.84
CA GLY A 31 -15.57 11.17 -2.22
C GLY A 31 -15.94 9.93 -3.05
N VAL A 32 -17.19 9.84 -3.51
CA VAL A 32 -17.64 8.74 -4.39
C VAL A 32 -16.86 8.72 -5.69
N ASN A 33 -16.67 9.85 -6.35
CA ASN A 33 -15.88 9.94 -7.59
C ASN A 33 -14.43 9.51 -7.36
N THR A 34 -13.84 9.88 -6.23
CA THR A 34 -12.48 9.45 -5.84
C THR A 34 -12.42 7.94 -5.64
N LEU A 35 -13.38 7.34 -4.94
CA LEU A 35 -13.46 5.88 -4.74
C LEU A 35 -13.60 5.13 -6.07
N LEU A 36 -14.42 5.63 -6.98
CA LEU A 36 -14.59 5.05 -8.31
C LEU A 36 -13.28 5.13 -9.12
N ALA A 37 -12.57 6.25 -9.05
CA ALA A 37 -11.27 6.40 -9.70
C ALA A 37 -10.24 5.43 -9.12
N VAL A 38 -10.16 5.30 -7.80
CA VAL A 38 -9.29 4.33 -7.10
C VAL A 38 -9.62 2.90 -7.55
N GLY A 39 -10.89 2.50 -7.53
CA GLY A 39 -11.34 1.19 -8.00
C GLY A 39 -10.96 0.92 -9.46
N GLY A 40 -11.12 1.92 -10.33
CA GLY A 40 -10.69 1.85 -11.73
C GLY A 40 -9.20 1.59 -11.89
N PHE A 41 -8.34 2.30 -11.16
CA PHE A 41 -6.90 2.06 -11.17
C PHE A 41 -6.55 0.64 -10.68
N VAL A 42 -7.14 0.18 -9.57
CA VAL A 42 -6.91 -1.18 -9.06
C VAL A 42 -7.24 -2.22 -10.12
N ILE A 43 -8.40 -2.10 -10.79
CA ILE A 43 -8.82 -3.03 -11.84
C ILE A 43 -7.83 -3.01 -13.01
N ILE A 44 -7.48 -1.83 -13.52
CA ILE A 44 -6.55 -1.69 -14.66
C ILE A 44 -5.19 -2.32 -14.34
N PHE A 45 -4.63 -2.03 -13.16
CA PHE A 45 -3.32 -2.57 -12.78
C PHE A 45 -3.37 -4.07 -12.50
N SER A 46 -4.47 -4.60 -11.93
CA SER A 46 -4.65 -6.04 -11.72
C SER A 46 -4.76 -6.78 -13.05
N VAL A 47 -5.49 -6.23 -14.01
CA VAL A 47 -5.59 -6.79 -15.36
C VAL A 47 -4.24 -6.70 -16.07
N ALA A 48 -3.57 -5.57 -16.02
CA ALA A 48 -2.24 -5.40 -16.62
C ALA A 48 -1.23 -6.39 -16.02
N PHE A 49 -1.22 -6.55 -14.70
CA PHE A 49 -0.39 -7.56 -14.03
C PHE A 49 -0.70 -8.96 -14.51
N LYS A 50 -1.97 -9.33 -14.64
CA LYS A 50 -2.38 -10.64 -15.15
C LYS A 50 -1.91 -10.89 -16.59
N ILE A 51 -2.04 -9.87 -17.45
CA ILE A 51 -1.57 -9.93 -18.83
C ILE A 51 -0.05 -10.11 -18.87
N LEU A 52 0.71 -9.29 -18.13
CA LEU A 52 2.16 -9.39 -18.05
C LEU A 52 2.62 -10.75 -17.49
N SER A 53 1.89 -11.32 -16.56
CA SER A 53 2.14 -12.66 -16.03
C SER A 53 1.90 -13.74 -17.09
N LEU A 54 0.83 -13.65 -17.88
CA LEU A 54 0.54 -14.58 -18.96
C LEU A 54 1.62 -14.56 -20.07
N PHE A 55 2.17 -13.39 -20.37
CA PHE A 55 3.29 -13.25 -21.30
C PHE A 55 4.66 -13.54 -20.68
N GLN A 56 4.71 -14.05 -19.44
CA GLN A 56 5.94 -14.37 -18.70
C GLN A 56 6.88 -13.16 -18.48
N VAL A 57 6.39 -11.94 -18.67
CA VAL A 57 7.16 -10.72 -18.43
C VAL A 57 7.55 -10.60 -16.96
N ILE A 58 6.63 -10.94 -16.05
CA ILE A 58 6.88 -10.95 -14.59
C ILE A 58 7.98 -11.96 -14.25
N ASP A 59 7.94 -13.14 -14.87
CA ASP A 59 8.97 -14.17 -14.67
C ASP A 59 10.33 -13.73 -15.19
N CYS A 60 10.38 -13.05 -16.32
CA CYS A 60 11.61 -12.50 -16.89
C CYS A 60 12.22 -11.44 -15.97
N ILE A 61 11.43 -10.49 -15.48
CA ILE A 61 11.89 -9.45 -14.53
C ILE A 61 12.36 -10.11 -13.22
N SER A 62 11.60 -11.07 -12.71
CA SER A 62 11.94 -11.83 -11.49
C SER A 62 13.25 -12.60 -11.64
N TYR A 63 13.50 -13.17 -12.83
CA TYR A 63 14.74 -13.87 -13.15
C TYR A 63 15.95 -12.91 -13.17
N ILE A 64 15.78 -11.71 -13.76
CA ILE A 64 16.82 -10.67 -13.74
C ILE A 64 17.13 -10.26 -12.28
N LEU A 65 16.10 -10.04 -11.48
CA LEU A 65 16.29 -9.70 -10.08
C LEU A 65 16.97 -10.84 -9.30
N TYR A 66 16.56 -12.08 -9.55
CA TYR A 66 17.20 -13.25 -8.98
C TYR A 66 18.69 -13.33 -9.38
N PHE A 67 19.01 -13.13 -10.65
CA PHE A 67 20.40 -13.16 -11.12
C PHE A 67 21.28 -12.11 -10.43
N LEU A 68 20.76 -10.90 -10.22
CA LEU A 68 21.47 -9.82 -9.56
C LEU A 68 21.68 -10.07 -8.05
N PHE A 69 20.70 -10.70 -7.39
CA PHE A 69 20.68 -10.84 -5.93
C PHE A 69 20.79 -12.27 -5.42
N SER A 70 21.04 -13.26 -6.27
CA SER A 70 21.24 -14.66 -5.88
C SER A 70 22.36 -14.85 -4.86
N SER A 71 23.42 -14.06 -4.96
CA SER A 71 24.53 -14.06 -4.01
C SER A 71 24.14 -13.66 -2.58
N PHE A 72 22.99 -13.00 -2.41
CA PHE A 72 22.44 -12.64 -1.09
C PHE A 72 21.41 -13.66 -0.57
N GLY A 73 21.30 -14.83 -1.22
CA GLY A 73 20.39 -15.89 -0.78
C GLY A 73 18.91 -15.69 -1.19
N LEU A 74 18.62 -14.75 -2.09
CA LEU A 74 17.27 -14.57 -2.63
C LEU A 74 16.96 -15.71 -3.61
N THR A 75 15.78 -16.34 -3.44
CA THR A 75 15.28 -17.35 -4.36
C THR A 75 14.43 -16.73 -5.46
N LYS A 76 14.24 -17.44 -6.55
CA LYS A 76 13.37 -17.00 -7.65
C LYS A 76 11.92 -16.74 -7.16
N GLU A 77 11.44 -17.55 -6.22
CA GLU A 77 10.12 -17.42 -5.62
C GLU A 77 9.97 -16.10 -4.86
N ILE A 78 10.98 -15.73 -4.06
CA ILE A 78 11.01 -14.45 -3.32
C ILE A 78 11.00 -13.28 -4.31
N CYS A 79 11.82 -13.35 -5.37
CA CYS A 79 11.88 -12.29 -6.38
C CYS A 79 10.55 -12.13 -7.10
N SER A 80 9.89 -13.22 -7.46
CA SER A 80 8.58 -13.20 -8.11
C SER A 80 7.49 -12.61 -7.21
N ALA A 81 7.47 -13.02 -5.94
CA ALA A 81 6.54 -12.47 -4.95
C ALA A 81 6.75 -10.96 -4.73
N PHE A 82 8.01 -10.54 -4.65
CA PHE A 82 8.36 -9.12 -4.49
C PHE A 82 7.96 -8.28 -5.71
N ILE A 83 8.27 -8.74 -6.94
CA ILE A 83 7.87 -8.06 -8.17
C ILE A 83 6.35 -7.95 -8.26
N SER A 84 5.61 -9.02 -7.91
CA SER A 84 4.15 -8.98 -7.84
C SER A 84 3.65 -7.85 -6.95
N GLY A 85 4.30 -7.66 -5.79
CA GLY A 85 3.97 -6.62 -4.83
C GLY A 85 4.30 -5.20 -5.31
N LEU A 86 5.32 -5.04 -6.14
CA LEU A 86 5.59 -3.75 -6.76
C LEU A 86 4.47 -3.33 -7.72
N PHE A 87 3.81 -4.28 -8.39
CA PHE A 87 2.66 -3.99 -9.24
C PHE A 87 1.38 -3.78 -8.42
N GLU A 88 1.08 -4.72 -7.51
CA GLU A 88 -0.14 -4.73 -6.73
C GLU A 88 0.13 -5.27 -5.30
N ILE A 89 -0.19 -4.47 -4.30
CA ILE A 89 0.16 -4.70 -2.89
C ILE A 89 -0.42 -6.01 -2.37
N THR A 90 -1.71 -6.26 -2.63
CA THR A 90 -2.42 -7.40 -2.03
C THR A 90 -1.91 -8.72 -2.58
N ILE A 91 -1.69 -8.81 -3.90
CA ILE A 91 -1.09 -9.99 -4.54
C ILE A 91 0.32 -10.22 -4.01
N GLY A 92 1.13 -9.16 -3.94
CA GLY A 92 2.50 -9.28 -3.45
C GLY A 92 2.61 -9.70 -2.00
N CYS A 93 1.83 -9.09 -1.10
CA CYS A 93 1.82 -9.46 0.31
C CYS A 93 1.35 -10.92 0.49
N ASN A 94 0.32 -11.35 -0.23
CA ASN A 94 -0.15 -12.73 -0.20
C ASN A 94 0.93 -13.72 -0.68
N ASN A 95 1.60 -13.40 -1.79
CA ASN A 95 2.67 -14.23 -2.32
C ASN A 95 3.87 -14.31 -1.35
N ILE A 96 4.31 -13.16 -0.77
CA ILE A 96 5.42 -13.12 0.20
C ILE A 96 5.10 -13.94 1.46
N THR A 97 3.88 -13.82 1.99
CA THR A 97 3.48 -14.59 3.18
C THR A 97 3.43 -16.09 2.92
N SER A 98 3.15 -16.51 1.68
CA SER A 98 3.10 -17.91 1.28
C SER A 98 4.47 -18.55 1.08
N VAL A 99 5.55 -17.77 0.97
CA VAL A 99 6.92 -18.31 0.80
C VAL A 99 7.36 -18.98 2.10
N SER A 100 7.56 -20.30 2.07
CA SER A 100 7.88 -21.09 3.26
C SER A 100 9.32 -20.92 3.77
N CYS A 101 10.26 -20.62 2.89
CA CYS A 101 11.68 -20.49 3.24
C CYS A 101 12.04 -19.16 3.94
N LEU A 102 11.13 -18.19 4.01
CA LEU A 102 11.37 -16.90 4.65
C LEU A 102 11.00 -16.91 6.13
N SER A 103 11.83 -16.27 6.95
CA SER A 103 11.46 -15.99 8.34
C SER A 103 10.34 -14.95 8.41
N GLU A 104 9.51 -15.02 9.45
CA GLU A 104 8.39 -14.09 9.63
C GLU A 104 8.85 -12.61 9.70
N ALA A 105 10.04 -12.35 10.25
CA ALA A 105 10.63 -11.02 10.28
C ALA A 105 10.90 -10.47 8.87
N VAL A 106 11.43 -11.31 7.98
CA VAL A 106 11.71 -10.95 6.59
C VAL A 106 10.41 -10.77 5.81
N LYS A 107 9.42 -11.65 6.00
CA LYS A 107 8.08 -11.51 5.39
C LYS A 107 7.45 -10.17 5.79
N ALA A 108 7.44 -9.87 7.09
CA ALA A 108 6.89 -8.61 7.61
C ALA A 108 7.63 -7.40 7.05
N SER A 109 8.97 -7.46 6.95
CA SER A 109 9.80 -6.39 6.39
C SER A 109 9.51 -6.15 4.91
N LEU A 110 9.45 -7.21 4.09
CA LEU A 110 9.13 -7.11 2.66
C LEU A 110 7.71 -6.58 2.42
N CYS A 111 6.73 -7.06 3.18
CA CYS A 111 5.37 -6.53 3.12
C CYS A 111 5.32 -5.05 3.51
N SER A 112 6.05 -4.65 4.55
CA SER A 112 6.13 -3.24 4.98
C SER A 112 6.79 -2.35 3.94
N PHE A 113 7.82 -2.86 3.24
CA PHE A 113 8.40 -2.13 2.11
C PHE A 113 7.35 -1.91 1.01
N ILE A 114 6.65 -2.98 0.59
CA ILE A 114 5.63 -2.90 -0.47
C ILE A 114 4.50 -1.93 -0.08
N ILE A 115 4.02 -1.99 1.15
CA ILE A 115 2.98 -1.09 1.66
C ILE A 115 3.49 0.35 1.71
N GLY A 116 4.70 0.58 2.20
CA GLY A 116 5.33 1.90 2.26
C GLY A 116 5.57 2.51 0.88
N PHE A 117 6.03 1.71 -0.08
CA PHE A 117 6.17 2.09 -1.49
C PHE A 117 4.81 2.32 -2.15
N SER A 118 3.77 1.61 -1.72
CA SER A 118 2.38 1.68 -2.17
C SER A 118 2.07 0.91 -3.48
N GLY A 119 3.03 0.19 -4.07
CA GLY A 119 2.85 -0.46 -5.35
C GLY A 119 2.54 0.51 -6.51
N LEU A 120 2.72 0.06 -7.73
CA LEU A 120 2.53 0.91 -8.93
C LEU A 120 1.07 1.37 -9.10
N SER A 121 0.09 0.55 -8.69
CA SER A 121 -1.32 0.91 -8.80
C SER A 121 -1.64 2.18 -8.00
N ILE A 122 -1.33 2.18 -6.70
CA ILE A 122 -1.60 3.34 -5.82
C ILE A 122 -0.68 4.51 -6.18
N LEU A 123 0.56 4.23 -6.56
CA LEU A 123 1.51 5.25 -6.99
C LEU A 123 0.97 6.03 -8.21
N ALA A 124 0.45 5.33 -9.21
CA ALA A 124 -0.15 5.94 -10.40
C ALA A 124 -1.39 6.78 -10.05
N GLN A 125 -2.24 6.30 -9.14
CA GLN A 125 -3.38 7.07 -8.62
C GLN A 125 -2.92 8.38 -7.99
N CYS A 126 -1.98 8.32 -7.05
CA CYS A 126 -1.45 9.50 -6.38
C CYS A 126 -0.80 10.46 -7.38
N CYS A 127 -0.02 9.95 -8.34
CA CYS A 127 0.59 10.76 -9.40
C CYS A 127 -0.46 11.46 -10.26
N SER A 128 -1.61 10.84 -10.53
CA SER A 128 -2.68 11.47 -11.31
C SER A 128 -3.33 12.66 -10.59
N PHE A 129 -3.38 12.63 -9.26
CA PHE A 129 -3.86 13.76 -8.45
C PHE A 129 -2.77 14.84 -8.31
N ILE A 130 -1.53 14.44 -8.05
CA ILE A 130 -0.37 15.34 -7.88
C ILE A 130 -0.09 16.11 -9.17
N ALA A 131 -0.28 15.48 -10.34
CA ALA A 131 -0.09 16.13 -11.64
C ALA A 131 -1.00 17.37 -11.88
N LYS A 132 -2.04 17.53 -11.06
CA LYS A 132 -2.94 18.71 -11.08
C LYS A 132 -2.48 19.82 -10.13
N THR A 133 -1.34 19.66 -9.48
CA THR A 133 -0.76 20.58 -8.50
C THR A 133 0.66 20.98 -8.92
N ASP A 134 1.25 21.95 -8.23
CA ASP A 134 2.63 22.40 -8.47
C ASP A 134 3.70 21.43 -7.92
N ILE A 135 3.28 20.29 -7.35
CA ILE A 135 4.19 19.30 -6.75
C ILE A 135 4.81 18.46 -7.88
N LYS A 136 6.13 18.33 -7.85
CA LYS A 136 6.87 17.52 -8.83
C LYS A 136 6.67 16.04 -8.56
N THR A 137 5.98 15.34 -9.47
CA THR A 137 5.68 13.92 -9.39
C THR A 137 6.92 13.05 -9.20
N ASN A 138 8.05 13.39 -9.83
CA ASN A 138 9.30 12.65 -9.70
C ASN A 138 9.82 12.64 -8.25
N ILE A 139 9.73 13.78 -7.55
CA ILE A 139 10.13 13.87 -6.13
C ILE A 139 9.23 12.99 -5.27
N TYR A 140 7.93 12.97 -5.56
CA TYR A 140 6.98 12.10 -4.86
C TYR A 140 7.34 10.62 -5.02
N ILE A 141 7.63 10.17 -6.24
CA ILE A 141 8.00 8.77 -6.53
C ILE A 141 9.27 8.36 -5.74
N VAL A 142 10.30 9.21 -5.78
CA VAL A 142 11.56 8.97 -5.04
C VAL A 142 11.30 8.90 -3.54
N ASN A 143 10.51 9.82 -2.98
CA ASN A 143 10.16 9.81 -1.55
C ASN A 143 9.36 8.57 -1.16
N LYS A 144 8.47 8.09 -2.02
CA LYS A 144 7.73 6.84 -1.79
C LYS A 144 8.64 5.62 -1.77
N PHE A 145 9.61 5.57 -2.66
CA PHE A 145 10.61 4.51 -2.67
C PHE A 145 11.45 4.51 -1.38
N LEU A 146 11.95 5.68 -0.98
CA LEU A 146 12.68 5.83 0.30
C LEU A 146 11.81 5.46 1.50
N HIS A 147 10.54 5.87 1.50
CA HIS A 147 9.60 5.50 2.55
C HIS A 147 9.44 3.98 2.67
N GLY A 148 9.32 3.28 1.53
CA GLY A 148 9.32 1.80 1.51
C GLY A 148 10.57 1.20 2.15
N ILE A 149 11.76 1.70 1.77
CA ILE A 149 13.03 1.24 2.35
C ILE A 149 13.04 1.42 3.87
N PHE A 150 12.71 2.62 4.35
CA PHE A 150 12.67 2.89 5.79
C PHE A 150 11.65 2.03 6.52
N ALA A 151 10.44 1.85 5.95
CA ALA A 151 9.40 1.00 6.52
C ALA A 151 9.87 -0.45 6.68
N GLY A 152 10.50 -1.01 5.64
CA GLY A 152 11.08 -2.36 5.68
C GLY A 152 12.17 -2.51 6.74
N ILE A 153 13.11 -1.56 6.79
CA ILE A 153 14.21 -1.56 7.78
C ILE A 153 13.65 -1.46 9.20
N TYR A 154 12.73 -0.53 9.45
CA TYR A 154 12.12 -0.36 10.77
C TYR A 154 11.44 -1.63 11.26
N VAL A 155 10.64 -2.26 10.42
CA VAL A 155 9.95 -3.50 10.80
C VAL A 155 10.95 -4.62 11.04
N PHE A 156 11.97 -4.76 10.20
CA PHE A 156 13.00 -5.78 10.42
C PHE A 156 13.71 -5.62 11.78
N LEU A 157 14.07 -4.39 12.15
CA LEU A 157 14.76 -4.09 13.40
C LEU A 157 13.83 -4.22 14.63
N LEU A 158 12.55 -3.83 14.50
CA LEU A 158 11.60 -3.84 15.62
C LEU A 158 10.90 -5.20 15.80
N TYR A 159 10.93 -6.07 14.79
CA TYR A 159 10.25 -7.37 14.83
C TYR A 159 10.61 -8.24 16.05
N PRO A 160 11.89 -8.35 16.48
CA PRO A 160 12.23 -9.11 17.68
C PRO A 160 11.53 -8.60 18.95
N PHE A 161 11.33 -7.28 19.04
CA PHE A 161 10.66 -6.66 20.19
C PHE A 161 9.15 -6.90 20.18
N SER A 162 8.53 -7.00 19.00
CA SER A 162 7.08 -7.23 18.87
C SER A 162 6.65 -8.58 19.43
N LYS A 163 7.47 -9.61 19.30
CA LYS A 163 7.19 -10.95 19.86
C LYS A 163 7.07 -10.95 21.38
N THR A 164 7.72 -10.01 22.07
CA THR A 164 7.69 -9.91 23.53
C THR A 164 6.45 -9.17 24.03
N TYR A 165 5.93 -8.20 23.24
CA TYR A 165 4.87 -7.29 23.69
C TYR A 165 3.50 -7.57 23.05
N LEU A 166 3.46 -8.28 21.92
CA LEU A 166 2.22 -8.60 21.20
C LEU A 166 2.13 -10.11 20.96
N PRO A 167 1.55 -10.90 21.88
CA PRO A 167 1.31 -12.32 21.65
C PRO A 167 0.24 -12.49 20.57
N VAL A 168 0.67 -12.50 19.30
CA VAL A 168 -0.20 -12.73 18.13
C VAL A 168 -0.83 -14.12 18.15
N SER A 169 -0.29 -15.04 18.98
CA SER A 169 -0.85 -16.38 19.22
C SER A 169 -2.32 -16.37 19.67
N ASN A 170 -2.78 -15.29 20.32
CA ASN A 170 -4.17 -15.19 20.75
C ASN A 170 -5.15 -14.93 19.59
N PHE A 171 -4.72 -14.31 18.51
CA PHE A 171 -5.60 -14.02 17.36
C PHE A 171 -5.96 -15.30 16.58
N THR A 172 -4.98 -16.16 16.36
CA THR A 172 -5.21 -17.47 15.69
C THR A 172 -6.06 -18.41 16.56
N THR A 173 -5.89 -18.35 17.87
CA THR A 173 -6.69 -19.14 18.82
C THR A 173 -8.13 -18.64 18.87
N ILE A 174 -8.33 -17.32 18.88
CA ILE A 174 -9.67 -16.70 18.83
C ILE A 174 -10.35 -17.00 17.49
N TYR A 175 -9.65 -16.85 16.35
CA TYR A 175 -10.19 -17.17 15.03
C TYR A 175 -10.59 -18.64 14.92
N ASN A 176 -9.75 -19.57 15.35
CA ASN A 176 -10.03 -21.00 15.34
C ASN A 176 -11.16 -21.38 16.32
N SER A 177 -11.28 -20.70 17.45
CA SER A 177 -12.39 -20.86 18.39
C SER A 177 -13.73 -20.40 17.80
N PHE A 178 -13.74 -19.30 17.07
CA PHE A 178 -14.94 -18.83 16.35
C PHE A 178 -15.34 -19.78 15.22
N TYR A 179 -14.38 -20.25 14.43
CA TYR A 179 -14.64 -21.14 13.29
C TYR A 179 -15.13 -22.53 13.73
N ASN A 180 -14.56 -23.09 14.79
CA ASN A 180 -14.95 -24.41 15.30
C ASN A 180 -16.27 -24.40 16.11
N ASN A 181 -16.77 -23.22 16.53
CA ASN A 181 -18.06 -23.10 17.21
C ASN A 181 -19.23 -22.75 16.26
N THR A 182 -18.97 -22.57 14.97
CA THR A 182 -19.97 -22.23 13.93
C THR A 182 -20.23 -23.38 12.93
N VAL A 183 -19.61 -24.52 13.13
CA VAL A 183 -19.85 -25.78 12.43
C VAL A 183 -20.40 -26.78 13.43
#